data_8f53b65b4f953b8da82c50e2de515078
#
_entry.id   8f53b65b4f953b8da82c50e2de515078
#
_cell.length_a   1.000
_cell.length_b   1.000
_cell.length_c   1.000
_cell.angle_alpha   90.00
_cell.angle_beta   90.00
_cell.angle_gamma   90.00
#
_symmetry.space_group_name_H-M   'P 1'
#
loop_
_entity.id
_entity.type
_entity.pdbx_description
1 polymer ?
#
loop_
_entity_poly.entity_id
_entity_poly.type
_entity_poly.pdbx_seq_one_letter_code
_entity_poly.pdbx_strand_id
1 'polypeptide(L)'
;MARYLEEPDVADIRFDDVLNAVADDARMRVLVTLADGEFHPCGPEGLLAALHKSTLSHHKKVLREAGLTRTKLEGRNYFVCLRREDLDARFPGFLDAVLAGLAEVY
;
A
#
# COMPACT_ATOMS: atom_id res chain seq x y z
N MET A 1 11.73 -18.56 -3.52
CA MET A 1 10.48 -18.37 -4.28
C MET A 1 9.56 -17.41 -3.52
N ALA A 2 8.98 -16.47 -4.23
CA ALA A 2 8.06 -15.52 -3.63
C ALA A 2 6.67 -16.13 -3.41
N ARG A 3 6.05 -15.81 -2.28
CA ARG A 3 4.68 -16.20 -1.98
C ARG A 3 3.87 -14.94 -1.69
N TYR A 4 2.80 -14.73 -2.44
CA TYR A 4 1.92 -13.58 -2.24
C TYR A 4 0.92 -13.87 -1.12
N LEU A 5 0.70 -12.87 -0.26
CA LEU A 5 -0.30 -12.96 0.77
C LEU A 5 -1.69 -12.77 0.16
N GLU A 6 -2.71 -13.29 0.86
CA GLU A 6 -4.08 -13.20 0.40
C GLU A 6 -4.52 -11.75 0.22
N GLU A 7 -5.18 -11.47 -0.91
CA GLU A 7 -5.66 -10.14 -1.27
C GLU A 7 -6.98 -10.26 -2.02
N PRO A 8 -7.82 -9.21 -2.02
CA PRO A 8 -9.07 -9.25 -2.78
C PRO A 8 -8.81 -9.25 -4.29
N ASP A 9 -9.68 -9.93 -5.03
CA ASP A 9 -9.68 -9.83 -6.49
C ASP A 9 -10.03 -8.42 -6.90
N VAL A 10 -9.58 -8.00 -8.08
CA VAL A 10 -9.83 -6.65 -8.60
C VAL A 10 -11.31 -6.30 -8.53
N ALA A 11 -12.19 -7.21 -8.91
CA ALA A 11 -13.63 -6.98 -8.93
C ALA A 11 -14.23 -6.77 -7.53
N ASP A 12 -13.55 -7.24 -6.49
CA ASP A 12 -14.03 -7.17 -5.11
C ASP A 12 -13.50 -5.97 -4.34
N ILE A 13 -12.66 -5.16 -4.96
CA ILE A 13 -12.13 -3.94 -4.31
C ILE A 13 -13.25 -2.90 -4.23
N ARG A 14 -13.55 -2.48 -3.00
CA ARG A 14 -14.60 -1.48 -2.75
C ARG A 14 -14.00 -0.11 -2.52
N PHE A 15 -14.61 0.90 -3.12
CA PHE A 15 -14.09 2.27 -3.03
C PHE A 15 -14.13 2.83 -1.60
N ASP A 16 -15.17 2.50 -0.84
CA ASP A 16 -15.26 2.94 0.56
C ASP A 16 -14.14 2.35 1.42
N ASP A 17 -13.78 1.09 1.19
CA ASP A 17 -12.67 0.45 1.89
C ASP A 17 -11.34 1.13 1.54
N VAL A 18 -11.16 1.46 0.26
CA VAL A 18 -9.97 2.17 -0.22
C VAL A 18 -9.85 3.54 0.45
N LEU A 19 -10.94 4.30 0.49
CA LEU A 19 -10.94 5.62 1.13
C LEU A 19 -10.60 5.54 2.62
N ASN A 20 -11.20 4.57 3.32
CA ASN A 20 -10.93 4.37 4.74
C ASN A 20 -9.46 4.00 4.99
N ALA A 21 -8.90 3.15 4.13
CA ALA A 21 -7.52 2.72 4.28
C ALA A 21 -6.52 3.86 4.03
N VAL A 22 -6.84 4.78 3.11
CA VAL A 22 -5.97 5.93 2.83
C VAL A 22 -6.00 6.96 3.95
N ALA A 23 -7.13 7.12 4.64
CA ALA A 23 -7.35 8.21 5.60
C ALA A 23 -6.68 7.94 6.96
N ASP A 24 -5.35 7.80 6.95
CA ASP A 24 -4.55 7.59 8.14
C ASP A 24 -3.13 8.10 7.88
N ASP A 25 -2.56 8.87 8.80
CA ASP A 25 -1.26 9.50 8.63
C ASP A 25 -0.15 8.48 8.32
N ALA A 26 -0.05 7.42 9.10
CA ALA A 26 0.97 6.40 8.87
C ALA A 26 0.81 5.72 7.52
N ARG A 27 -0.42 5.39 7.14
CA ARG A 27 -0.68 4.75 5.85
C ARG A 27 -0.45 5.70 4.69
N MET A 28 -0.72 7.00 4.84
CA MET A 28 -0.39 8.00 3.82
C MET A 28 1.12 8.05 3.56
N ARG A 29 1.93 7.99 4.61
CA ARG A 29 3.39 7.95 4.49
C ARG A 29 3.86 6.69 3.76
N VAL A 30 3.25 5.55 4.05
CA VAL A 30 3.54 4.31 3.34
C VAL A 30 3.20 4.45 1.84
N LEU A 31 2.04 5.00 1.52
CA LEU A 31 1.64 5.18 0.12
C LEU A 31 2.60 6.08 -0.65
N VAL A 32 3.08 7.17 -0.04
CA VAL A 32 4.08 8.03 -0.67
C VAL A 32 5.37 7.26 -0.94
N THR A 33 5.82 6.45 0.01
CA THR A 33 6.99 5.60 -0.18
C THR A 33 6.81 4.61 -1.33
N LEU A 34 5.60 4.09 -1.51
CA LEU A 34 5.29 3.11 -2.55
C LEU A 34 4.91 3.73 -3.90
N ALA A 35 4.96 5.07 -4.01
CA ALA A 35 4.49 5.78 -5.20
C ALA A 35 5.25 5.42 -6.48
N ASP A 36 6.48 4.91 -6.36
CA ASP A 36 7.29 4.49 -7.51
C ASP A 36 6.79 3.19 -8.17
N GLY A 37 5.84 2.50 -7.55
CA GLY A 37 5.29 1.25 -8.06
C GLY A 37 6.15 0.02 -7.82
N GLU A 38 7.31 0.18 -7.18
CA GLU A 38 8.23 -0.91 -6.92
C GLU A 38 7.92 -1.62 -5.60
N PHE A 39 8.40 -2.85 -5.45
CA PHE A 39 8.37 -3.53 -4.17
C PHE A 39 9.38 -2.93 -3.21
N HIS A 40 8.93 -2.59 -2.01
CA HIS A 40 9.78 -2.06 -0.96
C HIS A 40 9.84 -3.05 0.21
N PRO A 41 11.02 -3.26 0.80
CA PRO A 41 11.13 -4.12 1.97
C PRO A 41 10.42 -3.50 3.18
N CYS A 42 9.96 -4.36 4.09
CA CYS A 42 9.25 -3.91 5.28
C CYS A 42 10.19 -3.52 6.43
N GLY A 43 11.47 -3.81 6.31
CA GLY A 43 12.45 -3.53 7.36
C GLY A 43 12.81 -2.05 7.51
N PRO A 44 13.82 -1.75 8.37
CA PRO A 44 14.24 -0.36 8.63
C PRO A 44 14.72 0.41 7.41
N GLU A 45 15.16 -0.30 6.37
CA GLU A 45 15.63 0.31 5.12
C GLU A 45 14.49 0.64 4.17
N GLY A 46 13.24 0.27 4.51
CA GLY A 46 12.08 0.47 3.69
C GLY A 46 10.93 1.10 4.46
N LEU A 47 9.81 0.37 4.58
CA LEU A 47 8.58 0.93 5.15
C LEU A 47 8.71 1.35 6.62
N LEU A 48 9.51 0.65 7.43
CA LEU A 48 9.70 1.05 8.83
C LEU A 48 10.36 2.41 8.97
N ALA A 49 11.17 2.81 8.00
CA ALA A 49 11.79 4.14 8.02
C ALA A 49 10.75 5.27 7.89
N ALA A 50 9.62 4.99 7.26
CA ALA A 50 8.55 5.97 7.06
C ALA A 50 7.59 6.06 8.24
N LEU A 51 7.67 5.15 9.22
CA LEU A 51 6.70 5.04 10.29
C LEU A 51 7.33 5.28 11.66
N HIS A 52 6.90 6.33 12.34
CA HIS A 52 7.33 6.63 13.70
C HIS A 52 6.45 5.88 14.70
N LYS A 53 7.01 4.82 15.32
CA LYS A 53 6.34 4.10 16.42
C LYS A 53 4.99 3.49 16.08
N SER A 54 4.66 3.33 14.80
CA SER A 54 3.41 2.72 14.39
C SER A 54 3.58 1.20 14.21
N THR A 55 2.46 0.48 14.32
CA THR A 55 2.45 -0.96 14.11
C THR A 55 2.37 -1.25 12.60
N LEU A 56 3.53 -1.45 11.96
CA LEU A 56 3.60 -1.67 10.52
C LEU A 56 2.73 -2.86 10.07
N SER A 57 2.73 -3.96 10.81
CA SER A 57 1.96 -5.14 10.44
C SER A 57 0.47 -4.85 10.34
N HIS A 58 -0.07 -4.01 11.23
CA HIS A 58 -1.47 -3.59 11.18
C HIS A 58 -1.73 -2.75 9.92
N HIS A 59 -0.90 -1.77 9.64
CA HIS A 59 -1.06 -0.90 8.48
C HIS A 59 -0.93 -1.65 7.17
N LYS A 60 0.01 -2.59 7.08
CA LYS A 60 0.15 -3.47 5.92
C LYS A 60 -1.12 -4.28 5.68
N LYS A 61 -1.69 -4.83 6.75
CA LYS A 61 -2.90 -5.63 6.66
C LYS A 61 -4.09 -4.81 6.17
N VAL A 62 -4.29 -3.62 6.73
CA VAL A 62 -5.37 -2.71 6.32
C VAL A 62 -5.25 -2.37 4.84
N LEU A 63 -4.06 -1.98 4.39
CA LEU A 63 -3.83 -1.62 2.99
C LEU A 63 -4.04 -2.81 2.04
N ARG A 64 -3.59 -4.00 2.43
CA ARG A 64 -3.73 -5.21 1.61
C ARG A 64 -5.19 -5.64 1.50
N GLU A 65 -5.91 -5.67 2.62
CA GLU A 65 -7.31 -6.09 2.63
C GLU A 65 -8.22 -5.12 1.90
N ALA A 66 -7.86 -3.84 1.86
CA ALA A 66 -8.59 -2.84 1.09
C ALA A 66 -8.31 -2.90 -0.42
N GLY A 67 -7.26 -3.62 -0.82
CA GLY A 67 -6.90 -3.74 -2.23
C GLY A 67 -5.93 -2.68 -2.74
N LEU A 68 -5.33 -1.89 -1.83
CA LEU A 68 -4.37 -0.84 -2.21
C LEU A 68 -2.97 -1.38 -2.48
N THR A 69 -2.58 -2.42 -1.74
CA THR A 69 -1.22 -2.94 -1.83
C THR A 69 -1.21 -4.44 -2.04
N ARG A 70 -0.09 -4.92 -2.52
CA ARG A 70 0.22 -6.33 -2.65
C ARG A 70 1.43 -6.61 -1.78
N THR A 71 1.39 -7.70 -1.00
CA THR A 71 2.49 -8.11 -0.15
C THR A 71 2.98 -9.48 -0.61
N LYS A 72 4.29 -9.61 -0.73
CA LYS A 72 4.91 -10.92 -0.97
C LYS A 72 5.91 -11.25 0.12
N LEU A 73 6.04 -12.53 0.38
CA LEU A 73 7.07 -13.09 1.27
C LEU A 73 8.11 -13.78 0.38
N GLU A 74 9.36 -13.38 0.53
CA GLU A 74 10.46 -13.95 -0.24
C GLU A 74 11.57 -14.29 0.76
N GLY A 75 11.78 -15.60 0.96
CA GLY A 75 12.61 -16.06 2.06
C GLY A 75 11.96 -15.70 3.40
N ARG A 76 12.65 -14.87 4.19
CA ARG A 76 12.14 -14.39 5.48
C ARG A 76 11.68 -12.93 5.44
N ASN A 77 11.72 -12.33 4.26
CA ASN A 77 11.48 -10.90 4.10
C ASN A 77 10.17 -10.62 3.40
N TYR A 78 9.42 -9.66 3.94
CA TYR A 78 8.20 -9.17 3.32
C TYR A 78 8.51 -7.95 2.48
N PHE A 79 7.83 -7.86 1.33
CA PHE A 79 7.93 -6.74 0.41
C PHE A 79 6.52 -6.29 0.03
N VAL A 80 6.34 -4.99 -0.12
CA VAL A 80 5.04 -4.39 -0.42
C VAL A 80 5.14 -3.46 -1.63
N CYS A 81 4.15 -3.49 -2.50
CA CYS A 81 4.02 -2.52 -3.59
C CYS A 81 2.55 -2.07 -3.75
N LEU A 82 2.33 -0.98 -4.48
CA LEU A 82 0.98 -0.56 -4.84
C LEU A 82 0.40 -1.47 -5.93
N ARG A 83 -0.90 -1.72 -5.87
CA ARG A 83 -1.63 -2.41 -6.93
C ARG A 83 -2.10 -1.39 -7.97
N ARG A 84 -1.15 -0.71 -8.59
CA ARG A 84 -1.41 0.42 -9.48
C ARG A 84 -2.35 0.07 -10.64
N GLU A 85 -2.06 -1.01 -11.36
CA GLU A 85 -2.86 -1.40 -12.52
C GLU A 85 -4.30 -1.70 -12.13
N ASP A 86 -4.49 -2.42 -11.03
CA ASP A 86 -5.82 -2.80 -10.55
C ASP A 86 -6.62 -1.58 -10.09
N LEU A 87 -5.98 -0.67 -9.37
CA LEU A 87 -6.63 0.55 -8.90
C LEU A 87 -6.97 1.49 -10.05
N ASP A 88 -6.09 1.62 -11.03
CA ASP A 88 -6.34 2.44 -12.21
C ASP A 88 -7.48 1.87 -13.05
N ALA A 89 -7.61 0.54 -13.12
CA ALA A 89 -8.69 -0.11 -13.83
C ALA A 89 -10.04 0.07 -13.12
N ARG A 90 -10.05 -0.02 -11.80
CA ARG A 90 -11.30 0.10 -11.00
C ARG A 90 -11.72 1.54 -10.78
N PHE A 91 -10.77 2.43 -10.50
CA PHE A 91 -11.04 3.82 -10.14
C PHE A 91 -10.08 4.74 -10.90
N PRO A 92 -10.34 4.96 -12.20
CA PRO A 92 -9.42 5.75 -13.05
C PRO A 92 -9.15 7.14 -12.47
N GLY A 93 -7.86 7.48 -12.37
CA GLY A 93 -7.43 8.79 -11.88
C GLY A 93 -7.35 8.94 -10.36
N PHE A 94 -7.95 8.01 -9.60
CA PHE A 94 -7.97 8.11 -8.14
C PHE A 94 -6.57 8.07 -7.52
N LEU A 95 -5.79 7.06 -7.88
CA LEU A 95 -4.47 6.88 -7.28
C LEU A 95 -3.52 8.03 -7.63
N ASP A 96 -3.55 8.49 -8.87
CA ASP A 96 -2.75 9.63 -9.30
C ASP A 96 -3.09 10.89 -8.50
N ALA A 97 -4.38 11.15 -8.28
CA ALA A 97 -4.81 12.31 -7.51
C ALA A 97 -4.38 12.20 -6.04
N VAL A 98 -4.53 11.01 -5.45
CA VAL A 98 -4.12 10.78 -4.07
C VAL A 98 -2.61 10.99 -3.90
N LEU A 99 -1.81 10.37 -4.76
CA LEU A 99 -0.36 10.46 -4.66
C LEU A 99 0.14 11.88 -4.90
N ALA A 100 -0.44 12.60 -5.86
CA ALA A 100 -0.10 13.99 -6.12
C ALA A 100 -0.43 14.88 -4.92
N GLY A 101 -1.58 14.68 -4.31
CA GLY A 101 -1.98 15.43 -3.11
C GLY A 101 -1.10 15.13 -1.90
N LEU A 102 -0.78 13.86 -1.68
CA LEU A 102 0.05 13.45 -0.55
C LEU A 102 1.49 13.93 -0.70
N ALA A 103 2.01 14.03 -1.92
CA ALA A 103 3.37 14.51 -2.16
C ALA A 103 3.57 15.96 -1.69
N GLU A 104 2.51 16.74 -1.59
CA GLU A 104 2.58 18.12 -1.08
C GLU A 104 2.66 18.17 0.44
N VAL A 105 2.27 17.10 1.13
CA VAL A 105 2.21 17.04 2.59
C VAL A 105 3.41 16.27 3.14
N TYR A 106 3.81 15.24 2.46
CA TYR A 106 4.88 14.34 2.86
C TYR A 106 5.99 14.36 1.82
#